data_5c4e106d23f61f833ac047582608cd59
#
_entry.id   5c4e106d23f61f833ac047582608cd59
#
_cell.length_a   1.000
_cell.length_b   1.000
_cell.length_c   1.000
_cell.angle_alpha   90.00
_cell.angle_beta   90.00
_cell.angle_gamma   90.00
#
_symmetry.space_group_name_H-M   'P 1'
#
loop_
_entity.id
_entity.type
_entity.pdbx_description
1 polymer ?
#
loop_
_entity_poly.entity_id
_entity_poly.type
_entity_poly.pdbx_seq_one_letter_code
_entity_poly.pdbx_strand_id
1 'polypeptide(L)'
;KLPSREENPVRYLSVRYSMPETLVNRWIEDYGEEKTEKILTDFLTEKPITVRCRNHKYPQKEIYESLVDQGVEVKPAPYLPYAYEISNYNHILALDAFIQGKIQVQDVSSMLVAELAAPEAGNKIVDICAAPGGKSLHIAEKLWITDRNEAKKGEVEARDLTEYKVGLIEENIARMELENIHAVCRDATAPDEAWKEKADIVLADLPCSGLGVFGKKPDLKYRVKEE
;
A
#
# COMPACT_ATOMS: atom_id res chain seq x y z
N LYS A 1 -4.22 9.76 -36.04
CA LYS A 1 -5.12 10.91 -35.86
C LYS A 1 -6.10 10.59 -34.75
N LEU A 2 -6.27 11.50 -33.78
CA LEU A 2 -7.29 11.32 -32.74
C LEU A 2 -8.69 11.35 -33.33
N PRO A 3 -9.65 10.54 -32.81
CA PRO A 3 -11.07 10.67 -33.15
C PRO A 3 -11.63 12.06 -32.82
N SER A 4 -12.77 12.43 -33.42
CA SER A 4 -13.47 13.66 -33.03
C SER A 4 -14.06 13.50 -31.63
N ARG A 5 -13.80 14.50 -30.76
CA ARG A 5 -14.37 14.53 -29.42
C ARG A 5 -15.88 14.78 -29.44
N GLU A 6 -16.34 15.62 -30.35
CA GLU A 6 -17.76 15.98 -30.47
C GLU A 6 -18.61 14.81 -30.96
N GLU A 7 -18.05 13.98 -31.86
CA GLU A 7 -18.75 12.83 -32.42
C GLU A 7 -18.76 11.61 -31.48
N ASN A 8 -17.62 11.38 -30.80
CA ASN A 8 -17.48 10.23 -29.90
C ASN A 8 -16.47 10.53 -28.77
N PRO A 9 -16.92 11.12 -27.66
CA PRO A 9 -16.07 11.48 -26.54
C PRO A 9 -15.42 10.25 -25.87
N VAL A 10 -16.12 9.11 -25.80
CA VAL A 10 -15.59 7.85 -25.23
C VAL A 10 -14.35 7.41 -26.00
N ARG A 11 -14.48 7.29 -27.33
CA ARG A 11 -13.38 6.86 -28.20
C ARG A 11 -12.25 7.87 -28.23
N TYR A 12 -12.56 9.15 -28.19
CA TYR A 12 -11.56 10.22 -28.12
C TYR A 12 -10.70 10.07 -26.85
N LEU A 13 -11.32 9.94 -25.67
CA LEU A 13 -10.62 9.78 -24.39
C LEU A 13 -9.88 8.45 -24.33
N SER A 14 -10.49 7.37 -24.81
CA SER A 14 -9.86 6.06 -24.86
C SER A 14 -8.53 6.08 -25.62
N VAL A 15 -8.53 6.65 -26.84
CA VAL A 15 -7.31 6.73 -27.67
C VAL A 15 -6.30 7.69 -27.08
N ARG A 16 -6.75 8.87 -26.62
CA ARG A 16 -5.88 9.92 -26.07
C ARG A 16 -5.12 9.46 -24.83
N TYR A 17 -5.78 8.72 -23.94
CA TYR A 17 -5.24 8.30 -22.65
C TYR A 17 -4.86 6.82 -22.61
N SER A 18 -4.93 6.11 -23.75
CA SER A 18 -4.68 4.66 -23.83
C SER A 18 -5.45 3.88 -22.76
N MET A 19 -6.78 4.07 -22.69
CA MET A 19 -7.68 3.44 -21.74
C MET A 19 -8.76 2.63 -22.47
N PRO A 20 -9.16 1.43 -22.01
CA PRO A 20 -10.26 0.69 -22.62
C PRO A 20 -11.55 1.50 -22.71
N GLU A 21 -12.23 1.44 -23.86
CA GLU A 21 -13.47 2.20 -24.11
C GLU A 21 -14.56 1.85 -23.07
N THR A 22 -14.64 0.60 -22.65
CA THR A 22 -15.60 0.13 -21.63
C THR A 22 -15.44 0.87 -20.31
N LEU A 23 -14.18 1.04 -19.84
CA LEU A 23 -13.89 1.79 -18.62
C LEU A 23 -14.17 3.28 -18.78
N VAL A 24 -13.78 3.86 -19.90
CA VAL A 24 -14.04 5.28 -20.18
C VAL A 24 -15.54 5.55 -20.20
N ASN A 25 -16.32 4.69 -20.90
CA ASN A 25 -17.78 4.82 -20.97
C ASN A 25 -18.39 4.79 -19.56
N ARG A 26 -18.04 3.77 -18.76
CA ARG A 26 -18.55 3.63 -17.40
C ARG A 26 -18.21 4.84 -16.52
N TRP A 27 -16.97 5.35 -16.60
CA TRP A 27 -16.59 6.52 -15.82
C TRP A 27 -17.27 7.81 -16.27
N ILE A 28 -17.56 7.95 -17.57
CA ILE A 28 -18.37 9.07 -18.06
C ILE A 28 -19.80 8.99 -17.50
N GLU A 29 -20.39 7.79 -17.46
CA GLU A 29 -21.72 7.56 -16.88
C GLU A 29 -21.73 7.86 -15.37
N ASP A 30 -20.70 7.40 -14.62
CA ASP A 30 -20.63 7.55 -13.17
C ASP A 30 -20.22 8.97 -12.72
N TYR A 31 -19.30 9.63 -13.46
CA TYR A 31 -18.65 10.86 -13.00
C TYR A 31 -18.79 12.04 -13.94
N GLY A 32 -19.28 11.85 -15.16
CA GLY A 32 -19.29 12.84 -16.24
C GLY A 32 -17.94 12.96 -16.96
N GLU A 33 -17.98 13.52 -18.17
CA GLU A 33 -16.81 13.60 -19.07
C GLU A 33 -15.62 14.38 -18.47
N GLU A 34 -15.90 15.55 -17.89
CA GLU A 34 -14.85 16.43 -17.32
C GLU A 34 -14.06 15.73 -16.20
N LYS A 35 -14.76 15.08 -15.26
CA LYS A 35 -14.12 14.40 -14.14
C LYS A 35 -13.39 13.14 -14.60
N THR A 36 -13.95 12.43 -15.57
CA THR A 36 -13.29 11.29 -16.21
C THR A 36 -11.98 11.71 -16.86
N GLU A 37 -11.96 12.79 -17.62
CA GLU A 37 -10.74 13.30 -18.25
C GLU A 37 -9.68 13.71 -17.22
N LYS A 38 -10.08 14.31 -16.08
CA LYS A 38 -9.16 14.59 -14.96
C LYS A 38 -8.54 13.33 -14.38
N ILE A 39 -9.33 12.27 -14.16
CA ILE A 39 -8.86 10.97 -13.68
C ILE A 39 -7.85 10.36 -14.66
N LEU A 40 -8.17 10.36 -15.95
CA LEU A 40 -7.31 9.82 -16.99
C LEU A 40 -5.99 10.59 -17.11
N THR A 41 -6.04 11.92 -16.99
CA THR A 41 -4.85 12.79 -16.97
C THR A 41 -3.97 12.50 -15.76
N ASP A 42 -4.56 12.30 -14.59
CA ASP A 42 -3.84 11.98 -13.36
C ASP A 42 -3.06 10.66 -13.45
N PHE A 43 -3.58 9.66 -14.17
CA PHE A 43 -2.86 8.40 -14.41
C PHE A 43 -1.60 8.55 -15.29
N LEU A 44 -1.51 9.60 -16.09
CA LEU A 44 -0.31 9.88 -16.90
C LEU A 44 0.71 10.76 -16.17
N THR A 45 0.34 11.29 -15.00
CA THR A 45 1.23 12.13 -14.22
C THR A 45 2.16 11.25 -13.39
N GLU A 46 3.46 11.46 -13.52
CA GLU A 46 4.45 10.81 -12.67
C GLU A 46 4.27 11.28 -11.22
N LYS A 47 4.15 10.33 -10.31
CA LYS A 47 3.97 10.60 -8.88
C LYS A 47 5.20 10.13 -8.11
N PRO A 48 5.65 10.89 -7.12
CA PRO A 48 6.71 10.46 -6.23
C PRO A 48 6.27 9.18 -5.49
N ILE A 49 7.25 8.39 -5.09
CA ILE A 49 6.98 7.25 -4.21
C ILE A 49 6.87 7.76 -2.78
N THR A 50 5.89 7.23 -2.06
CA THR A 50 5.71 7.54 -0.65
C THR A 50 6.35 6.45 0.21
N VAL A 51 7.05 6.88 1.25
CA VAL A 51 7.66 6.00 2.25
C VAL A 51 7.16 6.34 3.65
N ARG A 52 6.99 5.32 4.46
CA ARG A 52 6.73 5.40 5.89
C ARG A 52 8.05 5.29 6.64
N CYS A 53 8.35 6.26 7.50
CA CYS A 53 9.53 6.27 8.35
C CYS A 53 9.24 5.70 9.73
N ARG A 54 10.18 4.92 10.27
CA ARG A 54 10.06 4.27 11.58
C ARG A 54 10.59 5.16 12.71
N ASN A 55 9.99 6.34 12.86
CA ASN A 55 10.43 7.37 13.81
C ASN A 55 10.39 6.93 15.28
N HIS A 56 9.65 5.86 15.60
CA HIS A 56 9.60 5.28 16.95
C HIS A 56 10.87 4.48 17.31
N LYS A 57 11.59 3.96 16.30
CA LYS A 57 12.81 3.16 16.46
C LYS A 57 14.07 3.97 16.12
N TYR A 58 14.00 4.86 15.13
CA TYR A 58 15.12 5.65 14.64
C TYR A 58 14.80 7.16 14.70
N PRO A 59 15.77 8.02 15.08
CA PRO A 59 15.56 9.46 15.00
C PRO A 59 15.21 9.90 13.58
N GLN A 60 14.19 10.74 13.43
CA GLN A 60 13.73 11.24 12.13
C GLN A 60 14.86 11.89 11.33
N LYS A 61 15.74 12.64 12.02
CA LYS A 61 16.90 13.28 11.42
C LYS A 61 17.85 12.26 10.77
N GLU A 62 18.11 11.15 11.44
CA GLU A 62 18.98 10.09 10.92
C GLU A 62 18.41 9.45 9.64
N ILE A 63 17.10 9.21 9.62
CA ILE A 63 16.43 8.67 8.41
C ILE A 63 16.53 9.66 7.26
N TYR A 64 16.28 10.95 7.54
CA TYR A 64 16.34 12.02 6.55
C TYR A 64 17.77 12.18 5.98
N GLU A 65 18.78 12.27 6.85
CA GLU A 65 20.19 12.38 6.45
C GLU A 65 20.63 11.18 5.61
N SER A 66 20.28 9.95 6.01
CA SER A 66 20.58 8.73 5.25
C SER A 66 20.01 8.74 3.82
N LEU A 67 18.86 9.37 3.60
CA LEU A 67 18.28 9.52 2.27
C LEU A 67 18.97 10.63 1.47
N VAL A 68 19.16 11.78 2.07
CA VAL A 68 19.77 12.95 1.41
C VAL A 68 21.23 12.69 1.03
N ASP A 69 22.01 12.01 1.87
CA ASP A 69 23.41 11.66 1.59
C ASP A 69 23.55 10.73 0.37
N GLN A 70 22.49 9.98 0.04
CA GLN A 70 22.39 9.18 -1.17
C GLN A 70 21.77 9.91 -2.37
N GLY A 71 21.57 11.24 -2.26
CA GLY A 71 21.06 12.09 -3.34
C GLY A 71 19.54 12.08 -3.51
N VAL A 72 18.79 11.48 -2.57
CA VAL A 72 17.33 11.41 -2.61
C VAL A 72 16.72 12.76 -2.27
N GLU A 73 15.77 13.22 -3.06
CA GLU A 73 14.92 14.33 -2.70
C GLU A 73 13.80 13.85 -1.78
N VAL A 74 13.63 14.51 -0.64
CA VAL A 74 12.69 14.14 0.42
C VAL A 74 11.76 15.31 0.72
N LYS A 75 10.44 15.08 0.61
CA LYS A 75 9.41 16.06 0.94
C LYS A 75 8.42 15.44 1.91
N PRO A 76 7.87 16.19 2.89
CA PRO A 76 6.80 15.70 3.74
C PRO A 76 5.60 15.27 2.89
N ALA A 77 5.05 14.09 3.14
CA ALA A 77 3.79 13.66 2.56
C ALA A 77 2.61 14.25 3.38
N PRO A 78 1.42 14.39 2.78
CA PRO A 78 0.25 14.91 3.49
C PRO A 78 -0.21 13.97 4.60
N TYR A 79 -0.94 14.53 5.59
CA TYR A 79 -1.67 13.87 6.67
C TYR A 79 -0.84 13.20 7.77
N LEU A 80 0.31 12.62 7.49
CA LEU A 80 1.06 11.80 8.44
C LEU A 80 2.49 12.33 8.63
N PRO A 81 2.91 12.69 9.87
CA PRO A 81 4.20 13.32 10.12
C PRO A 81 5.41 12.40 9.91
N TYR A 82 5.18 11.10 9.77
CA TYR A 82 6.19 10.08 9.50
C TYR A 82 6.18 9.59 8.04
N ALA A 83 5.37 10.21 7.19
CA ALA A 83 5.29 9.90 5.77
C ALA A 83 6.04 10.93 4.92
N TYR A 84 6.85 10.46 3.97
CA TYR A 84 7.58 11.30 3.04
C TYR A 84 7.38 10.85 1.61
N GLU A 85 7.33 11.82 0.70
CA GLU A 85 7.49 11.63 -0.73
C GLU A 85 8.98 11.67 -1.06
N ILE A 86 9.45 10.68 -1.81
CA ILE A 86 10.85 10.59 -2.24
C ILE A 86 10.96 10.54 -3.76
N SER A 87 11.97 11.20 -4.30
CA SER A 87 12.32 11.23 -5.72
C SER A 87 13.83 11.31 -5.91
N ASN A 88 14.29 11.30 -7.17
CA ASN A 88 15.72 11.38 -7.50
C ASN A 88 16.58 10.26 -6.90
N TYR A 89 16.14 9.00 -7.06
CA TYR A 89 16.92 7.81 -6.68
C TYR A 89 16.90 6.79 -7.83
N ASN A 90 17.97 6.00 -7.97
CA ASN A 90 18.06 4.99 -9.01
C ASN A 90 17.28 3.73 -8.65
N HIS A 91 17.43 3.23 -7.43
CA HIS A 91 16.84 1.98 -6.99
C HIS A 91 16.48 2.03 -5.51
N ILE A 92 15.21 1.97 -5.18
CA ILE A 92 14.75 2.10 -3.80
C ILE A 92 15.29 0.99 -2.89
N LEU A 93 15.42 -0.23 -3.43
CA LEU A 93 15.95 -1.38 -2.70
C LEU A 93 17.45 -1.27 -2.38
N ALA A 94 18.16 -0.33 -3.00
CA ALA A 94 19.58 -0.07 -2.75
C ALA A 94 19.81 1.07 -1.76
N LEU A 95 18.76 1.74 -1.31
CA LEU A 95 18.88 2.80 -0.30
C LEU A 95 19.18 2.19 1.09
N ASP A 96 20.16 2.73 1.77
CA ASP A 96 20.56 2.27 3.10
C ASP A 96 19.42 2.32 4.10
N ALA A 97 18.60 3.38 4.06
CA ALA A 97 17.41 3.49 4.87
C ALA A 97 16.38 2.37 4.62
N PHE A 98 16.28 1.87 3.38
CA PHE A 98 15.41 0.74 3.06
C PHE A 98 16.02 -0.58 3.55
N ILE A 99 17.30 -0.84 3.21
CA ILE A 99 18.01 -2.08 3.59
C ILE A 99 18.01 -2.26 5.11
N GLN A 100 18.23 -1.18 5.86
CA GLN A 100 18.26 -1.17 7.33
C GLN A 100 16.86 -1.17 7.96
N GLY A 101 15.80 -1.28 7.17
CA GLY A 101 14.43 -1.29 7.66
C GLY A 101 13.99 0.03 8.33
N LYS A 102 14.66 1.14 8.06
CA LYS A 102 14.30 2.46 8.58
C LYS A 102 13.09 3.06 7.88
N ILE A 103 12.88 2.67 6.62
CA ILE A 103 11.73 3.08 5.81
C ILE A 103 11.02 1.88 5.21
N GLN A 104 9.73 2.03 4.93
CA GLN A 104 8.88 1.10 4.19
C GLN A 104 8.17 1.84 3.06
N VAL A 105 8.20 1.29 1.85
CA VAL A 105 7.39 1.81 0.73
C VAL A 105 5.92 1.53 1.03
N GLN A 106 5.14 2.58 1.13
CA GLN A 106 3.72 2.48 1.43
C GLN A 106 3.01 3.76 1.03
N ASP A 107 1.85 3.66 0.38
CA ASP A 107 1.03 4.83 0.07
C ASP A 107 0.37 5.39 1.34
N VAL A 108 0.18 6.70 1.40
CA VAL A 108 -0.46 7.38 2.56
C VAL A 108 -1.82 6.78 2.89
N SER A 109 -2.65 6.49 1.88
CA SER A 109 -3.95 5.84 2.08
C SER A 109 -3.83 4.47 2.75
N SER A 110 -2.79 3.70 2.42
CA SER A 110 -2.48 2.42 3.08
C SER A 110 -1.94 2.60 4.50
N MET A 111 -1.23 3.71 4.78
CA MET A 111 -0.79 4.04 6.13
C MET A 111 -1.98 4.40 7.04
N LEU A 112 -2.97 5.13 6.49
CA LEU A 112 -4.19 5.51 7.22
C LEU A 112 -5.00 4.30 7.71
N VAL A 113 -4.90 3.14 7.07
CA VAL A 113 -5.55 1.91 7.56
C VAL A 113 -5.08 1.56 8.97
N ALA A 114 -3.78 1.63 9.23
CA ALA A 114 -3.23 1.34 10.55
C ALA A 114 -3.57 2.43 11.59
N GLU A 115 -3.71 3.70 11.14
CA GLU A 115 -4.20 4.78 12.01
C GLU A 115 -5.66 4.57 12.42
N LEU A 116 -6.51 4.19 11.47
CA LEU A 116 -7.94 3.93 11.72
C LEU A 116 -8.16 2.66 12.53
N ALA A 117 -7.35 1.62 12.32
CA ALA A 117 -7.40 0.39 13.09
C ALA A 117 -7.08 0.63 14.58
N ALA A 118 -6.24 1.64 14.89
CA ALA A 118 -5.90 2.08 16.23
C ALA A 118 -5.66 0.92 17.22
N PRO A 119 -4.68 0.03 16.98
CA PRO A 119 -4.50 -1.16 17.80
C PRO A 119 -4.18 -0.79 19.25
N GLU A 120 -4.84 -1.50 20.18
CA GLU A 120 -4.62 -1.39 21.62
C GLU A 120 -3.71 -2.51 22.13
N ALA A 121 -3.07 -2.29 23.28
CA ALA A 121 -2.17 -3.23 23.88
C ALA A 121 -2.81 -4.61 24.09
N GLY A 122 -2.11 -5.65 23.66
CA GLY A 122 -2.56 -7.03 23.75
C GLY A 122 -3.60 -7.45 22.73
N ASN A 123 -3.90 -6.62 21.72
CA ASN A 123 -4.81 -7.01 20.63
C ASN A 123 -4.27 -8.19 19.83
N LYS A 124 -5.18 -9.06 19.41
CA LYS A 124 -4.96 -10.12 18.44
C LYS A 124 -5.49 -9.67 17.08
N ILE A 125 -4.62 -9.56 16.10
CA ILE A 125 -4.90 -8.94 14.81
C ILE A 125 -4.67 -9.94 13.68
N VAL A 126 -5.60 -10.01 12.74
CA VAL A 126 -5.47 -10.85 11.55
C VAL A 126 -5.60 -9.99 10.30
N ASP A 127 -4.63 -10.09 9.39
CA ASP A 127 -4.71 -9.55 8.03
C ASP A 127 -4.87 -10.72 7.06
N ILE A 128 -6.03 -10.83 6.41
CA ILE A 128 -6.40 -12.01 5.62
C ILE A 128 -5.87 -12.01 4.18
N CYS A 129 -5.34 -10.88 3.69
CA CYS A 129 -4.74 -10.72 2.36
C CYS A 129 -3.54 -9.77 2.44
N ALA A 130 -2.51 -10.16 3.19
CA ALA A 130 -1.49 -9.26 3.71
C ALA A 130 -0.39 -8.86 2.71
N ALA A 131 -0.04 -9.75 1.75
CA ALA A 131 1.16 -9.55 0.91
C ALA A 131 1.15 -8.23 0.12
N PRO A 132 2.29 -7.55 0.07
CA PRO A 132 3.62 -7.89 0.59
C PRO A 132 3.85 -7.52 2.07
N GLY A 133 2.82 -7.23 2.87
CA GLY A 133 2.88 -7.01 4.30
C GLY A 133 2.81 -5.55 4.76
N GLY A 134 2.72 -4.56 3.86
CA GLY A 134 2.83 -3.15 4.23
C GLY A 134 1.87 -2.69 5.34
N LYS A 135 0.61 -3.11 5.30
CA LYS A 135 -0.41 -2.77 6.32
C LYS A 135 -0.19 -3.55 7.60
N SER A 136 0.02 -4.87 7.51
CA SER A 136 0.28 -5.76 8.65
C SER A 136 1.51 -5.32 9.44
N LEU A 137 2.62 -5.01 8.75
CA LEU A 137 3.86 -4.51 9.36
C LEU A 137 3.63 -3.17 10.09
N HIS A 138 2.86 -2.26 9.48
CA HIS A 138 2.54 -0.98 10.11
C HIS A 138 1.71 -1.16 11.38
N ILE A 139 0.71 -2.03 11.35
CA ILE A 139 -0.11 -2.36 12.52
C ILE A 139 0.75 -3.03 13.60
N ALA A 140 1.63 -3.95 13.22
CA ALA A 140 2.54 -4.59 14.16
C ALA A 140 3.46 -3.58 14.87
N GLU A 141 3.97 -2.58 14.16
CA GLU A 141 4.74 -1.49 14.77
C GLU A 141 3.91 -0.66 15.74
N LYS A 142 2.69 -0.28 15.37
CA LYS A 142 1.79 0.48 16.26
C LYS A 142 1.45 -0.34 17.50
N LEU A 143 1.14 -1.62 17.33
CA LEU A 143 0.87 -2.55 18.43
C LEU A 143 2.09 -2.69 19.35
N TRP A 144 3.30 -2.83 18.79
CA TRP A 144 4.53 -2.88 19.58
C TRP A 144 4.74 -1.61 20.42
N ILE A 145 4.38 -0.42 19.87
CA ILE A 145 4.48 0.85 20.61
C ILE A 145 3.49 0.86 21.77
N THR A 146 2.26 0.44 21.57
CA THR A 146 1.23 0.39 22.63
C THR A 146 1.54 -0.66 23.67
N ASP A 147 2.10 -1.81 23.27
CA ASP A 147 2.48 -2.92 24.16
C ASP A 147 3.72 -2.64 24.98
N ARG A 148 4.47 -1.58 24.69
CA ARG A 148 5.83 -1.38 25.21
C ARG A 148 5.96 -1.50 26.72
N ASN A 149 4.97 -1.01 27.45
CA ASN A 149 4.94 -1.00 28.91
C ASN A 149 3.86 -1.93 29.49
N GLU A 150 3.21 -2.75 28.67
CA GLU A 150 2.11 -3.60 29.08
C GLU A 150 2.56 -5.03 29.32
N ALA A 151 1.91 -5.69 30.29
CA ALA A 151 2.21 -7.10 30.59
C ALA A 151 1.64 -8.05 29.52
N LYS A 152 0.48 -7.71 28.94
CA LYS A 152 -0.15 -8.45 27.85
C LYS A 152 0.40 -7.95 26.53
N LYS A 153 1.00 -8.81 25.75
CA LYS A 153 1.49 -8.52 24.41
C LYS A 153 0.48 -8.99 23.37
N GLY A 154 0.28 -8.15 22.36
CA GLY A 154 -0.53 -8.48 21.20
C GLY A 154 0.29 -9.12 20.09
N GLU A 155 -0.41 -9.64 19.10
CA GLU A 155 0.18 -10.32 17.95
C GLU A 155 -0.56 -9.99 16.66
N VAL A 156 0.16 -10.05 15.54
CA VAL A 156 -0.40 -9.92 14.19
C VAL A 156 -0.15 -11.21 13.43
N GLU A 157 -1.20 -11.84 12.93
CA GLU A 157 -1.12 -12.92 11.96
C GLU A 157 -1.40 -12.37 10.56
N ALA A 158 -0.36 -12.34 9.72
CA ALA A 158 -0.42 -11.85 8.35
C ALA A 158 -0.57 -13.04 7.38
N ARG A 159 -1.72 -13.14 6.70
CA ARG A 159 -2.08 -14.27 5.83
C ARG A 159 -2.03 -13.90 4.37
N ASP A 160 -1.65 -14.84 3.53
CA ASP A 160 -1.92 -14.78 2.10
C ASP A 160 -2.09 -16.18 1.51
N LEU A 161 -2.63 -16.26 0.29
CA LEU A 161 -3.06 -17.51 -0.34
C LEU A 161 -1.90 -18.41 -0.78
N THR A 162 -0.72 -17.87 -1.08
CA THR A 162 0.40 -18.61 -1.68
C THR A 162 1.68 -18.48 -0.89
N GLU A 163 2.49 -19.56 -0.84
CA GLU A 163 3.81 -19.56 -0.19
C GLU A 163 4.72 -18.46 -0.73
N TYR A 164 4.66 -18.18 -2.03
CA TYR A 164 5.43 -17.08 -2.62
C TYR A 164 5.09 -15.72 -1.99
N LYS A 165 3.81 -15.44 -1.78
CA LYS A 165 3.36 -14.19 -1.16
C LYS A 165 3.66 -14.14 0.33
N VAL A 166 3.56 -15.27 1.00
CA VAL A 166 3.97 -15.42 2.42
C VAL A 166 5.46 -15.13 2.55
N GLY A 167 6.30 -15.67 1.67
CA GLY A 167 7.73 -15.36 1.64
C GLY A 167 8.04 -13.86 1.52
N LEU A 168 7.26 -13.10 0.74
CA LEU A 168 7.42 -11.64 0.64
C LEU A 168 7.09 -10.93 1.97
N ILE A 169 6.13 -11.46 2.73
CA ILE A 169 5.80 -10.92 4.06
C ILE A 169 6.94 -11.23 5.03
N GLU A 170 7.45 -12.46 5.04
CA GLU A 170 8.55 -12.91 5.90
C GLU A 170 9.84 -12.12 5.65
N GLU A 171 10.21 -11.88 4.39
CA GLU A 171 11.35 -11.04 4.03
C GLU A 171 11.24 -9.63 4.63
N ASN A 172 10.05 -9.03 4.57
CA ASN A 172 9.81 -7.71 5.13
C ASN A 172 9.77 -7.73 6.67
N ILE A 173 9.24 -8.78 7.31
CA ILE A 173 9.29 -8.98 8.76
C ILE A 173 10.75 -9.02 9.21
N ALA A 174 11.57 -9.85 8.56
CA ALA A 174 12.99 -10.01 8.87
C ALA A 174 13.76 -8.69 8.68
N ARG A 175 13.55 -8.00 7.55
CA ARG A 175 14.20 -6.71 7.25
C ARG A 175 13.85 -5.63 8.29
N MET A 176 12.63 -5.65 8.79
CA MET A 176 12.15 -4.68 9.77
C MET A 176 12.36 -5.14 11.22
N GLU A 177 12.87 -6.36 11.45
CA GLU A 177 13.14 -6.91 12.77
C GLU A 177 11.91 -6.81 13.70
N LEU A 178 10.75 -7.29 13.21
CA LEU A 178 9.51 -7.31 13.98
C LEU A 178 9.30 -8.70 14.56
N GLU A 179 9.00 -8.78 15.87
CA GLU A 179 8.85 -10.02 16.61
C GLU A 179 7.39 -10.36 16.96
N ASN A 180 6.50 -9.37 16.84
CA ASN A 180 5.07 -9.49 17.19
C ASN A 180 4.16 -9.73 15.99
N ILE A 181 4.74 -10.19 14.88
CA ILE A 181 4.03 -10.55 13.65
C ILE A 181 4.60 -11.83 13.07
N HIS A 182 3.73 -12.68 12.53
CA HIS A 182 4.12 -13.88 11.78
C HIS A 182 3.27 -14.03 10.54
N ALA A 183 3.82 -14.69 9.52
CA ALA A 183 3.14 -14.89 8.24
C ALA A 183 2.61 -16.33 8.14
N VAL A 184 1.43 -16.50 7.51
CA VAL A 184 0.76 -17.79 7.37
C VAL A 184 0.19 -17.95 5.97
N CYS A 185 0.47 -19.09 5.32
CA CYS A 185 -0.17 -19.45 4.06
C CYS A 185 -1.58 -20.00 4.35
N ARG A 186 -2.61 -19.23 3.97
CA ARG A 186 -3.99 -19.61 4.23
C ARG A 186 -4.95 -19.02 3.22
N ASP A 187 -5.94 -19.82 2.80
CA ASP A 187 -7.06 -19.37 1.99
C ASP A 187 -8.07 -18.61 2.88
N ALA A 188 -8.28 -17.31 2.57
CA ALA A 188 -9.20 -16.45 3.29
C ALA A 188 -10.68 -16.86 3.11
N THR A 189 -11.02 -17.67 2.10
CA THR A 189 -12.37 -18.18 1.88
C THR A 189 -12.71 -19.39 2.77
N ALA A 190 -11.69 -20.02 3.37
CA ALA A 190 -11.85 -21.15 4.27
C ALA A 190 -12.08 -20.67 5.72
N PRO A 191 -13.13 -21.16 6.41
CA PRO A 191 -13.34 -20.84 7.82
C PRO A 191 -12.15 -21.22 8.70
N ASP A 192 -11.90 -20.41 9.73
CA ASP A 192 -10.85 -20.66 10.71
C ASP A 192 -11.42 -20.73 12.13
N GLU A 193 -11.74 -21.94 12.56
CA GLU A 193 -12.26 -22.18 13.90
C GLU A 193 -11.26 -21.81 15.02
N ALA A 194 -9.95 -21.82 14.71
CA ALA A 194 -8.92 -21.43 15.67
C ALA A 194 -8.96 -19.93 16.00
N TRP A 195 -9.42 -19.10 15.06
CA TRP A 195 -9.51 -17.64 15.18
C TRP A 195 -10.94 -17.13 15.41
N LYS A 196 -11.93 -18.01 15.39
CA LYS A 196 -13.32 -17.62 15.61
C LYS A 196 -13.48 -16.92 16.96
N GLU A 197 -14.06 -15.72 16.94
CA GLU A 197 -14.29 -14.86 18.12
C GLU A 197 -13.03 -14.50 18.92
N LYS A 198 -11.83 -14.58 18.30
CA LYS A 198 -10.55 -14.28 18.99
C LYS A 198 -9.83 -13.05 18.44
N ALA A 199 -10.11 -12.65 17.19
CA ALA A 199 -9.52 -11.47 16.63
C ALA A 199 -10.20 -10.21 17.19
N ASP A 200 -9.40 -9.29 17.71
CA ASP A 200 -9.86 -7.96 18.10
C ASP A 200 -9.98 -7.06 16.87
N ILE A 201 -9.07 -7.23 15.89
CA ILE A 201 -9.05 -6.48 14.63
C ILE A 201 -8.84 -7.45 13.47
N VAL A 202 -9.62 -7.29 12.42
CA VAL A 202 -9.46 -8.02 11.14
C VAL A 202 -9.24 -7.01 10.02
N LEU A 203 -8.14 -7.17 9.28
CA LEU A 203 -7.90 -6.46 8.03
C LEU A 203 -8.34 -7.33 6.85
N ALA A 204 -9.05 -6.70 5.91
CA ALA A 204 -9.53 -7.34 4.69
C ALA A 204 -9.25 -6.44 3.47
N ASP A 205 -7.96 -6.31 3.12
CA ASP A 205 -7.54 -5.64 1.89
C ASP A 205 -7.55 -6.63 0.73
N LEU A 206 -8.76 -6.93 0.26
CA LEU A 206 -9.01 -8.02 -0.67
C LEU A 206 -8.52 -7.72 -2.09
N PRO A 207 -8.13 -8.74 -2.87
CA PRO A 207 -7.84 -8.58 -4.28
C PRO A 207 -9.00 -7.90 -5.02
N CYS A 208 -8.67 -6.91 -5.84
CA CYS A 208 -9.63 -6.15 -6.62
C CYS A 208 -9.13 -5.95 -8.06
N SER A 209 -9.92 -5.26 -8.90
CA SER A 209 -9.57 -4.94 -10.29
C SER A 209 -8.28 -4.13 -10.48
N GLY A 210 -7.77 -3.51 -9.42
CA GLY A 210 -6.55 -2.69 -9.49
C GLY A 210 -6.71 -1.36 -10.22
N LEU A 211 -7.93 -0.85 -10.40
CA LEU A 211 -8.18 0.42 -11.10
C LEU A 211 -7.37 1.59 -10.50
N GLY A 212 -7.21 1.63 -9.19
CA GLY A 212 -6.48 2.69 -8.49
C GLY A 212 -4.96 2.71 -8.76
N VAL A 213 -4.38 1.65 -9.32
CA VAL A 213 -2.94 1.54 -9.57
C VAL A 213 -2.55 1.64 -11.05
N PHE A 214 -3.45 1.99 -11.94
CA PHE A 214 -3.17 2.09 -13.39
C PHE A 214 -2.06 3.09 -13.73
N GLY A 215 -1.90 4.15 -12.95
CA GLY A 215 -0.78 5.08 -13.12
C GLY A 215 0.59 4.45 -12.82
N LYS A 216 0.65 3.49 -11.87
CA LYS A 216 1.88 2.77 -11.49
C LYS A 216 2.10 1.50 -12.32
N LYS A 217 1.01 0.86 -12.80
CA LYS A 217 1.01 -0.41 -13.55
C LYS A 217 0.11 -0.30 -14.78
N PRO A 218 0.54 0.43 -15.82
CA PRO A 218 -0.32 0.77 -16.96
C PRO A 218 -0.77 -0.42 -17.81
N ASP A 219 -0.06 -1.54 -17.77
CA ASP A 219 -0.43 -2.78 -18.48
C ASP A 219 -1.66 -3.49 -17.88
N LEU A 220 -1.97 -3.24 -16.62
CA LEU A 220 -3.15 -3.85 -15.96
C LEU A 220 -4.46 -3.45 -16.61
N LYS A 221 -4.57 -2.23 -17.15
CA LYS A 221 -5.81 -1.73 -17.77
C LYS A 221 -6.31 -2.56 -18.96
N TYR A 222 -5.41 -3.34 -19.59
CA TYR A 222 -5.75 -4.24 -20.69
C TYR A 222 -5.88 -5.72 -20.29
N ARG A 223 -5.56 -6.04 -19.02
CA ARG A 223 -5.69 -7.39 -18.47
C ARG A 223 -6.99 -7.59 -17.71
N VAL A 224 -7.59 -6.51 -17.20
CA VAL A 224 -8.88 -6.56 -16.51
C VAL A 224 -9.98 -6.81 -17.56
N LYS A 225 -10.63 -7.95 -17.47
CA LYS A 225 -11.82 -8.29 -18.27
C LYS A 225 -13.06 -8.15 -17.39
N GLU A 226 -14.14 -7.63 -17.96
CA GLU A 226 -15.46 -7.78 -17.34
C GLU A 226 -15.83 -9.27 -17.40
N GLU A 227 -16.05 -9.90 -16.25
CA GLU A 227 -16.66 -11.22 -16.14
C GLU A 227 -18.16 -11.07 -15.98
#